data_6204020ed6a5d00ae383315146dd093d
#
_entry.id   6204020ed6a5d00ae383315146dd093d
#
_cell.length_a   1.000
_cell.length_b   1.000
_cell.length_c   1.000
_cell.angle_alpha   90.00
_cell.angle_beta   90.00
_cell.angle_gamma   90.00
#
_symmetry.space_group_name_H-M   'P 1'
#
loop_
_entity.id
_entity.type
_entity.pdbx_description
1 polymer ?
#
loop_
_entity_poly.entity_id
_entity_poly.type
_entity_poly.pdbx_seq_one_letter_code
_entity_poly.pdbx_strand_id
1 'polypeptide(L)'
;MALIKSIKGLTPKWGKDCYFSENATIVGEVTMGNECSIWFNAVLRGDVAPITLGNRVNVQDGSCIHVTNKIGPTIIDDDVTIGHNATVHACTIHRGALIGMGSTVLDNAEIGEGAVVAAGALVLGGTKIGDHEIWGGVPAKFIKKTRPNQAESFAQHYVEYSKWYLEENSKQQQEERPKH
;
A
#
# COMPACT_ATOMS: atom_id res chain seq x y z
N MET A 1 -12.68 -13.77 5.00
CA MET A 1 -11.92 -13.62 3.73
C MET A 1 -12.06 -12.19 3.23
N ALA A 2 -11.00 -11.62 2.65
CA ALA A 2 -11.06 -10.29 2.04
C ALA A 2 -12.17 -10.18 0.99
N LEU A 3 -12.72 -8.99 0.81
CA LEU A 3 -13.69 -8.71 -0.26
C LEU A 3 -12.92 -8.43 -1.57
N ILE A 4 -12.89 -9.40 -2.45
CA ILE A 4 -12.32 -9.27 -3.80
C ILE A 4 -13.46 -9.09 -4.80
N LYS A 5 -13.50 -7.96 -5.52
CA LYS A 5 -14.62 -7.65 -6.40
C LYS A 5 -14.15 -7.23 -7.80
N SER A 6 -14.65 -7.94 -8.80
CA SER A 6 -14.52 -7.52 -10.21
C SER A 6 -15.49 -6.39 -10.53
N ILE A 7 -15.05 -5.44 -11.36
CA ILE A 7 -15.91 -4.39 -11.90
C ILE A 7 -15.55 -4.14 -13.38
N LYS A 8 -16.51 -3.97 -14.24
CA LYS A 8 -16.33 -3.77 -15.70
C LYS A 8 -15.45 -4.83 -16.36
N GLY A 9 -15.54 -6.09 -15.88
CA GLY A 9 -14.72 -7.20 -16.38
C GLY A 9 -13.27 -7.21 -15.88
N LEU A 10 -12.85 -6.24 -15.07
CA LEU A 10 -11.52 -6.15 -14.48
C LEU A 10 -11.53 -6.80 -13.10
N THR A 11 -10.63 -7.74 -12.89
CA THR A 11 -10.50 -8.52 -11.64
C THR A 11 -9.12 -8.31 -11.05
N PRO A 12 -9.03 -8.09 -9.73
CA PRO A 12 -7.74 -7.99 -9.05
C PRO A 12 -6.86 -9.22 -9.28
N LYS A 13 -5.54 -9.00 -9.43
CA LYS A 13 -4.52 -10.04 -9.63
C LYS A 13 -3.37 -9.81 -8.68
N TRP A 14 -2.75 -10.88 -8.21
CA TRP A 14 -1.60 -10.80 -7.31
C TRP A 14 -0.65 -11.98 -7.50
N GLY A 15 0.59 -11.79 -7.02
CA GLY A 15 1.64 -12.79 -7.04
C GLY A 15 1.51 -13.82 -5.92
N LYS A 16 2.65 -14.42 -5.56
CA LYS A 16 2.74 -15.47 -4.53
C LYS A 16 2.85 -14.84 -3.13
N ASP A 17 2.45 -15.62 -2.12
CA ASP A 17 2.67 -15.34 -0.70
C ASP A 17 2.09 -13.99 -0.23
N CYS A 18 1.03 -13.54 -0.89
CA CYS A 18 0.30 -12.34 -0.49
C CYS A 18 -0.68 -12.63 0.65
N TYR A 19 -0.76 -11.71 1.62
CA TYR A 19 -1.71 -11.76 2.72
C TYR A 19 -2.81 -10.72 2.56
N PHE A 20 -4.04 -11.12 2.78
CA PHE A 20 -5.21 -10.22 2.83
C PHE A 20 -6.00 -10.50 4.09
N SER A 21 -6.18 -9.50 4.95
CA SER A 21 -7.03 -9.62 6.13
C SER A 21 -8.50 -9.82 5.73
N GLU A 22 -9.32 -10.36 6.64
CA GLU A 22 -10.70 -10.82 6.38
C GLU A 22 -11.63 -9.70 5.87
N ASN A 23 -11.35 -8.47 6.24
CA ASN A 23 -12.17 -7.30 5.88
C ASN A 23 -11.44 -6.30 4.98
N ALA A 24 -10.29 -6.67 4.41
CA ALA A 24 -9.67 -5.90 3.34
C ALA A 24 -10.58 -5.91 2.09
N THR A 25 -10.61 -4.80 1.36
CA THR A 25 -11.45 -4.65 0.16
C THR A 25 -10.58 -4.32 -1.04
N ILE A 26 -10.62 -5.16 -2.09
CA ILE A 26 -9.83 -4.99 -3.30
C ILE A 26 -10.76 -5.07 -4.51
N VAL A 27 -10.87 -3.98 -5.28
CA VAL A 27 -11.88 -3.82 -6.34
C VAL A 27 -11.24 -3.41 -7.66
N GLY A 28 -11.61 -4.05 -8.75
CA GLY A 28 -11.34 -3.62 -10.12
C GLY A 28 -9.93 -3.93 -10.61
N GLU A 29 -9.32 -3.00 -11.33
CA GLU A 29 -8.01 -3.15 -11.96
C GLU A 29 -6.89 -2.90 -10.94
N VAL A 30 -6.64 -3.91 -10.11
CA VAL A 30 -5.56 -3.91 -9.12
C VAL A 30 -4.61 -5.05 -9.44
N THR A 31 -3.33 -4.74 -9.61
CA THR A 31 -2.29 -5.74 -9.81
C THR A 31 -1.23 -5.58 -8.71
N MET A 32 -0.84 -6.70 -8.08
CA MET A 32 0.16 -6.72 -7.02
C MET A 32 1.24 -7.76 -7.31
N GLY A 33 2.46 -7.47 -6.92
CA GLY A 33 3.59 -8.41 -6.96
C GLY A 33 3.49 -9.50 -5.89
N ASN A 34 4.64 -10.05 -5.52
CA ASN A 34 4.73 -11.10 -4.50
C ASN A 34 4.85 -10.51 -3.10
N GLU A 35 4.50 -11.30 -2.09
CA GLU A 35 4.69 -10.98 -0.66
C GLU A 35 4.06 -9.65 -0.22
N CYS A 36 3.02 -9.19 -0.93
CA CYS A 36 2.24 -8.02 -0.52
C CYS A 36 1.30 -8.35 0.62
N SER A 37 1.03 -7.37 1.50
CA SER A 37 0.08 -7.54 2.60
C SER A 37 -0.91 -6.38 2.67
N ILE A 38 -2.21 -6.72 2.66
CA ILE A 38 -3.30 -5.76 2.73
C ILE A 38 -4.05 -6.01 4.03
N TRP A 39 -3.96 -5.05 4.94
CA TRP A 39 -4.37 -5.20 6.33
C TRP A 39 -5.82 -4.81 6.58
N PHE A 40 -6.23 -4.84 7.85
CA PHE A 40 -7.64 -4.74 8.23
C PHE A 40 -8.25 -3.40 7.81
N ASN A 41 -9.46 -3.45 7.21
CA ASN A 41 -10.19 -2.30 6.68
C ASN A 41 -9.45 -1.49 5.59
N ALA A 42 -8.35 -1.97 5.05
CA ALA A 42 -7.69 -1.31 3.92
C ALA A 42 -8.52 -1.49 2.64
N VAL A 43 -8.57 -0.44 1.81
CA VAL A 43 -9.35 -0.41 0.57
C VAL A 43 -8.44 -0.05 -0.61
N LEU A 44 -8.39 -0.94 -1.61
CA LEU A 44 -7.76 -0.69 -2.91
C LEU A 44 -8.86 -0.69 -3.97
N ARG A 45 -9.14 0.46 -4.58
CA ARG A 45 -10.23 0.58 -5.55
C ARG A 45 -9.76 1.13 -6.88
N GLY A 46 -9.45 0.22 -7.82
CA GLY A 46 -9.05 0.50 -9.21
C GLY A 46 -10.24 0.39 -10.18
N ASP A 47 -11.26 1.21 -10.01
CA ASP A 47 -12.52 1.14 -10.78
C ASP A 47 -12.59 2.12 -11.95
N VAL A 48 -11.73 3.13 -11.99
CA VAL A 48 -11.68 4.17 -13.03
C VAL A 48 -10.29 4.36 -13.65
N ALA A 49 -9.24 3.77 -13.05
CA ALA A 49 -7.89 3.65 -13.57
C ALA A 49 -7.17 2.51 -12.81
N PRO A 50 -6.01 2.01 -13.29
CA PRO A 50 -5.31 0.92 -12.62
C PRO A 50 -4.60 1.33 -11.34
N ILE A 51 -4.50 0.38 -10.39
CA ILE A 51 -3.60 0.40 -9.25
C ILE A 51 -2.57 -0.70 -9.44
N THR A 52 -1.29 -0.35 -9.39
CA THR A 52 -0.19 -1.32 -9.49
C THR A 52 0.69 -1.23 -8.25
N LEU A 53 0.90 -2.37 -7.59
CA LEU A 53 1.83 -2.55 -6.49
C LEU A 53 2.95 -3.50 -6.92
N GLY A 54 4.18 -3.14 -6.61
CA GLY A 54 5.35 -4.00 -6.74
C GLY A 54 5.35 -5.16 -5.75
N ASN A 55 6.52 -5.69 -5.43
CA ASN A 55 6.69 -6.76 -4.46
C ASN A 55 6.85 -6.20 -3.04
N ARG A 56 6.45 -6.97 -2.03
CA ARG A 56 6.62 -6.65 -0.60
C ARG A 56 6.04 -5.29 -0.18
N VAL A 57 4.98 -4.85 -0.87
CA VAL A 57 4.24 -3.66 -0.49
C VAL A 57 3.27 -4.03 0.64
N ASN A 58 3.26 -3.23 1.71
CA ASN A 58 2.25 -3.37 2.75
C ASN A 58 1.33 -2.16 2.78
N VAL A 59 0.04 -2.41 2.85
CA VAL A 59 -1.02 -1.40 2.99
C VAL A 59 -1.71 -1.64 4.32
N GLN A 60 -1.40 -0.79 5.29
CA GLN A 60 -1.79 -0.99 6.67
C GLN A 60 -3.24 -0.62 6.95
N ASP A 61 -3.70 -0.95 8.16
CA ASP A 61 -5.10 -0.88 8.55
C ASP A 61 -5.75 0.47 8.25
N GLY A 62 -6.96 0.43 7.70
CA GLY A 62 -7.77 1.59 7.41
C GLY A 62 -7.30 2.47 6.25
N SER A 63 -6.20 2.10 5.57
CA SER A 63 -5.66 2.91 4.47
C SER A 63 -6.50 2.77 3.20
N CYS A 64 -6.58 3.86 2.43
CA CYS A 64 -7.32 3.91 1.19
C CYS A 64 -6.40 4.25 0.01
N ILE A 65 -6.36 3.35 -0.98
CA ILE A 65 -5.69 3.60 -2.26
C ILE A 65 -6.74 3.70 -3.35
N HIS A 66 -6.73 4.83 -4.05
CA HIS A 66 -7.65 5.07 -5.14
C HIS A 66 -6.97 5.80 -6.31
N VAL A 67 -7.73 6.10 -7.33
CA VAL A 67 -7.28 6.62 -8.62
C VAL A 67 -8.25 7.68 -9.14
N THR A 68 -7.79 8.55 -10.03
CA THR A 68 -8.65 9.56 -10.67
C THR A 68 -8.87 9.23 -12.14
N ASN A 69 -10.13 9.25 -12.55
CA ASN A 69 -10.53 9.05 -13.95
C ASN A 69 -9.84 10.07 -14.87
N LYS A 70 -9.19 9.60 -15.93
CA LYS A 70 -8.46 10.38 -16.93
C LYS A 70 -7.24 11.17 -16.43
N ILE A 71 -6.93 11.16 -15.13
CA ILE A 71 -5.74 11.82 -14.58
C ILE A 71 -4.59 10.81 -14.49
N GLY A 72 -4.82 9.65 -13.89
CA GLY A 72 -3.77 8.65 -13.88
C GLY A 72 -3.99 7.50 -12.89
N PRO A 73 -3.13 6.49 -13.03
CA PRO A 73 -3.07 5.34 -12.13
C PRO A 73 -2.46 5.73 -10.77
N THR A 74 -2.55 4.81 -9.83
CA THR A 74 -1.65 4.79 -8.67
C THR A 74 -0.60 3.72 -8.90
N ILE A 75 0.67 4.11 -8.86
CA ILE A 75 1.82 3.23 -9.07
C ILE A 75 2.65 3.22 -7.80
N ILE A 76 2.88 2.05 -7.24
CA ILE A 76 3.64 1.84 -6.01
C ILE A 76 4.70 0.78 -6.32
N ASP A 77 5.96 1.17 -6.25
CA ASP A 77 7.08 0.27 -6.52
C ASP A 77 7.31 -0.74 -5.38
N ASP A 78 8.36 -1.57 -5.50
CA ASP A 78 8.74 -2.59 -4.51
C ASP A 78 9.07 -1.98 -3.14
N ASP A 79 8.89 -2.76 -2.08
CA ASP A 79 9.34 -2.45 -0.71
C ASP A 79 8.72 -1.18 -0.10
N VAL A 80 7.57 -0.73 -0.61
CA VAL A 80 6.88 0.46 -0.09
C VAL A 80 5.99 0.11 1.10
N THR A 81 6.01 0.97 2.10
CA THR A 81 5.12 0.90 3.28
C THR A 81 4.08 2.01 3.25
N ILE A 82 2.80 1.65 3.26
CA ILE A 82 1.68 2.58 3.43
C ILE A 82 1.15 2.43 4.87
N GLY A 83 1.43 3.42 5.70
CA GLY A 83 1.08 3.42 7.13
C GLY A 83 -0.43 3.49 7.38
N HIS A 84 -0.85 3.13 8.59
CA HIS A 84 -2.26 3.06 9.00
C HIS A 84 -3.03 4.36 8.68
N ASN A 85 -4.27 4.22 8.20
CA ASN A 85 -5.18 5.34 7.88
C ASN A 85 -4.61 6.34 6.86
N ALA A 86 -3.63 5.96 6.04
CA ALA A 86 -3.13 6.83 4.98
C ALA A 86 -4.08 6.82 3.77
N THR A 87 -4.13 7.96 3.07
CA THR A 87 -4.84 8.08 1.78
C THR A 87 -3.83 8.31 0.68
N VAL A 88 -3.84 7.43 -0.33
CA VAL A 88 -2.96 7.48 -1.50
C VAL A 88 -3.82 7.55 -2.75
N HIS A 89 -3.64 8.62 -3.54
CA HIS A 89 -4.56 8.91 -4.63
C HIS A 89 -3.84 9.33 -5.89
N ALA A 90 -3.99 8.56 -6.99
CA ALA A 90 -3.52 8.84 -8.35
C ALA A 90 -2.06 9.39 -8.40
N CYS A 91 -1.12 8.74 -7.73
CA CYS A 91 0.26 9.20 -7.57
C CYS A 91 1.27 8.07 -7.84
N THR A 92 2.55 8.42 -7.90
CA THR A 92 3.65 7.46 -8.03
C THR A 92 4.49 7.47 -6.76
N ILE A 93 4.76 6.27 -6.23
CA ILE A 93 5.57 6.07 -5.03
C ILE A 93 6.69 5.10 -5.37
N HIS A 94 7.93 5.59 -5.32
CA HIS A 94 9.09 4.80 -5.70
C HIS A 94 9.56 3.88 -4.58
N ARG A 95 10.44 2.94 -4.97
CA ARG A 95 10.95 1.85 -4.15
C ARG A 95 11.32 2.29 -2.72
N GLY A 96 10.94 1.48 -1.74
CA GLY A 96 11.37 1.63 -0.36
C GLY A 96 10.85 2.89 0.35
N ALA A 97 9.96 3.65 -0.26
CA ALA A 97 9.38 4.83 0.38
C ALA A 97 8.44 4.43 1.54
N LEU A 98 8.33 5.32 2.52
CA LEU A 98 7.43 5.19 3.66
C LEU A 98 6.38 6.32 3.65
N ILE A 99 5.14 5.96 3.52
CA ILE A 99 3.98 6.85 3.67
C ILE A 99 3.49 6.74 5.11
N GLY A 100 3.68 7.80 5.89
CA GLY A 100 3.40 7.82 7.31
C GLY A 100 1.90 7.70 7.63
N MET A 101 1.60 7.23 8.84
CA MET A 101 0.23 7.03 9.34
C MET A 101 -0.62 8.29 9.22
N GLY A 102 -1.85 8.16 8.73
CA GLY A 102 -2.80 9.28 8.62
C GLY A 102 -2.41 10.34 7.60
N SER A 103 -1.37 10.15 6.79
CA SER A 103 -0.99 11.10 5.75
C SER A 103 -1.90 11.01 4.53
N THR A 104 -1.89 12.07 3.72
CA THR A 104 -2.64 12.14 2.45
C THR A 104 -1.69 12.52 1.33
N VAL A 105 -1.63 11.68 0.28
CA VAL A 105 -0.85 11.93 -0.94
C VAL A 105 -1.83 12.07 -2.10
N LEU A 106 -1.81 13.25 -2.75
CA LEU A 106 -2.77 13.62 -3.79
C LEU A 106 -2.24 13.38 -5.21
N ASP A 107 -3.13 13.59 -6.17
CA ASP A 107 -2.97 13.29 -7.60
C ASP A 107 -1.67 13.85 -8.19
N ASN A 108 -1.02 13.05 -9.02
CA ASN A 108 0.23 13.38 -9.71
C ASN A 108 1.42 13.73 -8.77
N ALA A 109 1.29 13.47 -7.46
CA ALA A 109 2.45 13.54 -6.59
C ALA A 109 3.43 12.41 -6.92
N GLU A 110 4.71 12.68 -6.77
CA GLU A 110 5.80 11.73 -7.00
C GLU A 110 6.66 11.65 -5.73
N ILE A 111 6.74 10.47 -5.14
CA ILE A 111 7.47 10.24 -3.89
C ILE A 111 8.72 9.43 -4.24
N GLY A 112 9.90 10.03 -4.08
CA GLY A 112 11.18 9.45 -4.46
C GLY A 112 11.57 8.20 -3.69
N GLU A 113 12.60 7.51 -4.18
CA GLU A 113 13.13 6.27 -3.59
C GLU A 113 13.60 6.51 -2.15
N GLY A 114 13.20 5.62 -1.24
CA GLY A 114 13.55 5.72 0.19
C GLY A 114 13.08 7.00 0.90
N ALA A 115 12.19 7.77 0.28
CA ALA A 115 11.63 8.96 0.88
C ALA A 115 10.63 8.63 1.98
N VAL A 116 10.42 9.57 2.89
CA VAL A 116 9.47 9.45 4.00
C VAL A 116 8.49 10.61 3.97
N VAL A 117 7.22 10.29 3.83
CA VAL A 117 6.13 11.22 4.15
C VAL A 117 5.79 11.03 5.63
N ALA A 118 5.96 12.08 6.44
CA ALA A 118 5.73 12.00 7.88
C ALA A 118 4.24 11.76 8.20
N ALA A 119 3.98 11.18 9.37
CA ALA A 119 2.61 10.95 9.83
C ALA A 119 1.77 12.24 9.82
N GLY A 120 0.51 12.13 9.35
CA GLY A 120 -0.43 13.26 9.27
C GLY A 120 -0.09 14.33 8.23
N ALA A 121 0.91 14.11 7.37
CA ALA A 121 1.29 15.08 6.35
C ALA A 121 0.29 15.13 5.19
N LEU A 122 0.13 16.32 4.59
CA LEU A 122 -0.63 16.52 3.36
C LEU A 122 0.32 16.85 2.20
N VAL A 123 0.54 15.88 1.31
CA VAL A 123 1.28 16.06 0.05
C VAL A 123 0.30 16.50 -1.02
N LEU A 124 0.42 17.75 -1.44
CA LEU A 124 -0.45 18.34 -2.46
C LEU A 124 -0.20 17.71 -3.83
N GLY A 125 -1.21 17.80 -4.71
CA GLY A 125 -1.12 17.31 -6.07
C GLY A 125 0.05 17.89 -6.84
N GLY A 126 0.73 17.05 -7.63
CA GLY A 126 1.90 17.43 -8.42
C GLY A 126 3.19 17.70 -7.62
N THR A 127 3.17 17.52 -6.29
CA THR A 127 4.39 17.66 -5.48
C THR A 127 5.40 16.57 -5.83
N LYS A 128 6.67 16.96 -5.99
CA LYS A 128 7.79 16.03 -6.17
C LYS A 128 8.66 16.01 -4.92
N ILE A 129 8.69 14.88 -4.26
CA ILE A 129 9.58 14.59 -3.12
C ILE A 129 10.77 13.82 -3.68
N GLY A 130 11.97 14.35 -3.46
CA GLY A 130 13.21 13.74 -3.95
C GLY A 130 13.59 12.48 -3.16
N ASP A 131 14.51 11.70 -3.75
CA ASP A 131 15.01 10.48 -3.13
C ASP A 131 15.61 10.74 -1.75
N HIS A 132 15.29 9.84 -0.82
CA HIS A 132 15.78 9.89 0.56
C HIS A 132 15.47 11.20 1.27
N GLU A 133 14.35 11.82 0.99
CA GLU A 133 13.87 13.02 1.68
C GLU A 133 12.76 12.70 2.68
N ILE A 134 12.75 13.42 3.80
CA ILE A 134 11.66 13.44 4.78
C ILE A 134 10.88 14.72 4.59
N TRP A 135 9.59 14.58 4.30
CA TRP A 135 8.64 15.69 4.19
C TRP A 135 7.51 15.54 5.18
N GLY A 136 7.04 16.66 5.74
CA GLY A 136 5.95 16.64 6.73
C GLY A 136 5.23 17.97 6.85
N GLY A 137 4.10 17.96 7.57
CA GLY A 137 3.24 19.12 7.77
C GLY A 137 2.07 19.22 6.80
N VAL A 138 1.27 20.26 6.95
CA VAL A 138 0.05 20.55 6.16
C VAL A 138 0.12 22.00 5.65
N PRO A 139 0.48 22.21 4.37
CA PRO A 139 0.97 21.24 3.40
C PRO A 139 2.38 20.74 3.74
N ALA A 140 2.73 19.54 3.24
CA ALA A 140 4.03 18.93 3.46
C ALA A 140 5.17 19.79 2.89
N LYS A 141 6.26 19.89 3.64
CA LYS A 141 7.51 20.59 3.27
C LYS A 141 8.70 19.70 3.62
N PHE A 142 9.81 19.93 2.92
CA PHE A 142 11.07 19.27 3.20
C PHE A 142 11.52 19.54 4.65
N ILE A 143 11.91 18.50 5.35
CA ILE A 143 12.43 18.58 6.72
C ILE A 143 13.93 18.29 6.73
N LYS A 144 14.32 17.13 6.18
CA LYS A 144 15.73 16.67 6.15
C LYS A 144 15.87 15.45 5.23
N LYS A 145 17.09 14.95 5.06
CA LYS A 145 17.36 13.66 4.40
C LYS A 145 17.13 12.49 5.38
N THR A 146 16.74 11.33 4.82
CA THR A 146 16.66 10.07 5.59
C THR A 146 18.05 9.56 5.96
N ARG A 147 18.11 8.66 6.94
CA ARG A 147 19.28 7.80 7.14
C ARG A 147 19.23 6.65 6.13
N PRO A 148 20.38 6.06 5.75
CA PRO A 148 20.40 4.88 4.88
C PRO A 148 19.47 3.78 5.42
N ASN A 149 18.69 3.16 4.54
CA ASN A 149 17.74 2.07 4.81
C ASN A 149 16.65 2.39 5.87
N GLN A 150 16.42 3.67 6.18
CA GLN A 150 15.49 4.06 7.26
C GLN A 150 14.05 3.65 6.95
N ALA A 151 13.61 3.74 5.70
CA ALA A 151 12.24 3.42 5.28
C ALA A 151 12.08 1.94 4.88
N GLU A 152 13.07 1.36 4.25
CA GLU A 152 13.03 0.00 3.67
C GLU A 152 12.84 -1.10 4.72
N SER A 153 13.37 -0.92 5.94
CA SER A 153 13.24 -1.92 7.01
C SER A 153 11.79 -2.20 7.42
N PHE A 154 10.89 -1.24 7.23
CA PHE A 154 9.47 -1.43 7.56
C PHE A 154 8.79 -2.45 6.65
N ALA A 155 9.07 -2.44 5.35
CA ALA A 155 8.48 -3.40 4.43
C ALA A 155 8.84 -4.84 4.81
N GLN A 156 10.11 -5.09 5.18
CA GLN A 156 10.57 -6.40 5.59
C GLN A 156 9.85 -6.91 6.85
N HIS A 157 9.63 -6.06 7.85
CA HIS A 157 8.87 -6.45 9.05
C HIS A 157 7.44 -6.90 8.69
N TYR A 158 6.79 -6.24 7.75
CA TYR A 158 5.43 -6.61 7.33
C TYR A 158 5.38 -7.90 6.52
N VAL A 159 6.45 -8.27 5.81
CA VAL A 159 6.60 -9.62 5.23
C VAL A 159 6.66 -10.68 6.34
N GLU A 160 7.38 -10.41 7.42
CA GLU A 160 7.42 -11.33 8.57
C GLU A 160 6.08 -11.43 9.30
N TYR A 161 5.44 -10.28 9.56
CA TYR A 161 4.14 -10.27 10.26
C TYR A 161 3.06 -10.99 9.45
N SER A 162 3.00 -10.80 8.14
CA SER A 162 2.02 -11.46 7.29
C SER A 162 2.13 -12.99 7.32
N LYS A 163 3.34 -13.55 7.51
CA LYS A 163 3.56 -15.00 7.64
C LYS A 163 2.88 -15.57 8.87
N TRP A 164 2.87 -14.85 10.00
CA TRP A 164 2.18 -15.30 11.21
C TRP A 164 0.68 -15.50 10.96
N TYR A 165 0.06 -14.57 10.25
CA TYR A 165 -1.36 -14.67 9.91
C TYR A 165 -1.64 -15.76 8.88
N LEU A 166 -0.76 -15.95 7.89
CA LEU A 166 -0.89 -17.04 6.91
C LEU A 166 -0.78 -18.41 7.56
N GLU A 167 0.15 -18.58 8.52
CA GLU A 167 0.32 -19.80 9.28
C GLU A 167 -0.90 -20.09 10.17
N GLU A 168 -1.42 -19.09 10.86
CA GLU A 168 -2.58 -19.24 11.75
C GLU A 168 -3.84 -19.57 10.96
N ASN A 169 -4.10 -18.89 9.86
CA ASN A 169 -5.21 -19.19 8.96
C ASN A 169 -5.14 -20.62 8.42
N SER A 170 -3.94 -21.12 8.14
CA SER A 170 -3.74 -22.50 7.69
C SER A 170 -4.09 -23.54 8.77
N LYS A 171 -3.77 -23.27 10.03
CA LYS A 171 -4.12 -24.12 11.17
C LYS A 171 -5.63 -24.16 11.39
N GLN A 172 -6.29 -23.00 11.41
CA GLN A 172 -7.74 -22.90 11.59
C GLN A 172 -8.51 -23.66 10.50
N GLN A 173 -8.08 -23.55 9.24
CA GLN A 173 -8.69 -24.32 8.14
C GLN A 173 -8.52 -25.83 8.28
N GLN A 174 -7.45 -26.31 8.92
CA GLN A 174 -7.24 -27.74 9.20
C GLN A 174 -8.13 -28.24 10.34
N GLU A 175 -8.35 -27.42 11.37
CA GLU A 175 -9.20 -27.76 12.52
C GLU A 175 -10.69 -27.80 12.15
N GLU A 176 -11.12 -26.95 11.23
CA GLU A 176 -12.51 -26.88 10.74
C GLU A 176 -12.87 -27.99 9.74
N ARG A 177 -11.91 -28.79 9.26
CA ARG A 177 -12.20 -29.93 8.39
C ARG A 177 -12.95 -31.00 9.17
N PRO A 178 -14.13 -31.50 8.69
CA PRO A 178 -14.87 -32.59 9.35
C PRO A 178 -13.93 -33.79 9.50
N LYS A 179 -13.80 -34.29 10.71
CA LYS A 179 -13.14 -35.59 10.95
C LYS A 179 -14.09 -36.67 10.42
N HIS A 180 -13.78 -37.22 9.25
CA HIS A 180 -14.46 -38.39 8.68
C HIS A 180 -14.07 -39.64 9.42
#